data_8c078a957ab3070a59895894ccf479c1
#
_entry.id   8c078a957ab3070a59895894ccf479c1
#
_cell.length_a   1.000
_cell.length_b   1.000
_cell.length_c   1.000
_cell.angle_alpha   90.00
_cell.angle_beta   90.00
_cell.angle_gamma   90.00
#
_symmetry.space_group_name_H-M   'P 1'
#
loop_
_entity.id
_entity.type
_entity.pdbx_description
1 polymer ?
#
loop_
_entity_poly.entity_id
_entity_poly.type
_entity_poly.pdbx_seq_one_letter_code
_entity_poly.pdbx_strand_id
1 'polypeptide(L)'
;MLNPSESPAVGYCAHADLRLAPPAAQRSHPADWHHGFVNAREPDDDESPVEWTEEDIVFLHWRLLQEVSDLSDPETPLETKLDTLRWVFTDRSKDCQPFSFVSCLRVVGCSPLSPIAYCGLVDAEEVRDRIRRSVKAWLAATLERYPEWVREAVVRNPEWVEARLARNPQCINEQIRTRTFQGDLFA
;
A
#
# COMPACT_ATOMS: atom_id res chain seq x y z
N MET A 1 3.54 -33.89 47.89
CA MET A 1 4.51 -32.86 47.44
C MET A 1 4.66 -33.04 45.94
N LEU A 2 3.90 -32.28 45.17
CA LEU A 2 3.92 -32.31 43.72
C LEU A 2 4.29 -30.88 43.26
N ASN A 3 5.39 -30.76 42.50
CA ASN A 3 5.86 -29.50 41.92
C ASN A 3 4.90 -29.05 40.80
N PRO A 4 4.54 -27.77 40.72
CA PRO A 4 3.83 -27.26 39.59
C PRO A 4 4.81 -26.98 38.43
N SER A 5 4.39 -27.45 37.25
CA SER A 5 5.02 -27.29 35.95
C SER A 5 5.33 -25.84 35.62
N GLU A 6 6.57 -25.61 35.27
CA GLU A 6 7.00 -24.40 34.58
C GLU A 6 6.37 -24.37 33.18
N SER A 7 5.54 -23.37 32.94
CA SER A 7 5.13 -22.99 31.60
C SER A 7 6.27 -22.29 30.89
N PRO A 8 6.57 -22.60 29.62
CA PRO A 8 7.58 -21.86 28.87
C PRO A 8 7.05 -20.45 28.60
N ALA A 9 7.81 -19.47 29.00
CA ALA A 9 7.60 -18.08 28.67
C ALA A 9 7.63 -17.92 27.15
N VAL A 10 6.48 -17.63 26.57
CA VAL A 10 6.36 -17.13 25.19
C VAL A 10 6.99 -15.75 25.20
N GLY A 11 8.20 -15.66 24.65
CA GLY A 11 8.90 -14.41 24.46
C GLY A 11 8.10 -13.52 23.52
N TYR A 12 7.43 -12.53 24.10
CA TYR A 12 6.86 -11.41 23.35
C TYR A 12 8.00 -10.64 22.71
N CYS A 13 8.12 -10.73 21.38
CA CYS A 13 8.87 -9.78 20.59
C CYS A 13 8.11 -8.44 20.58
N ALA A 14 8.17 -7.72 21.71
CA ALA A 14 7.82 -6.32 21.78
C ALA A 14 8.93 -5.53 21.09
N HIS A 15 8.56 -4.72 20.13
CA HIS A 15 9.36 -3.85 19.25
C HIS A 15 9.84 -4.49 17.92
N ALA A 16 8.90 -4.93 17.09
CA ALA A 16 9.11 -4.84 15.66
C ALA A 16 8.73 -3.41 15.23
N ASP A 17 9.66 -2.48 15.29
CA ASP A 17 9.59 -1.29 14.48
C ASP A 17 9.51 -1.78 13.03
N LEU A 18 8.33 -1.68 12.42
CA LEU A 18 8.14 -1.91 10.99
C LEU A 18 8.77 -0.74 10.22
N ARG A 19 10.03 -0.45 10.51
CA ARG A 19 10.91 0.22 9.57
C ARG A 19 11.37 -0.86 8.62
N LEU A 20 10.54 -1.12 7.60
CA LEU A 20 10.95 -1.83 6.41
C LEU A 20 11.96 -0.92 5.69
N ALA A 21 13.19 -0.87 6.20
CA ALA A 21 14.28 -0.22 5.50
C ALA A 21 14.47 -0.99 4.19
N PRO A 22 14.33 -0.35 3.03
CA PRO A 22 14.62 -1.01 1.78
C PRO A 22 16.09 -1.41 1.77
N PRO A 23 16.45 -2.60 1.28
CA PRO A 23 17.83 -2.89 0.93
C PRO A 23 18.28 -1.79 -0.04
N ALA A 24 19.48 -1.26 0.18
CA ALA A 24 20.09 -0.26 -0.68
C ALA A 24 20.39 -0.88 -2.05
N ALA A 25 19.39 -0.95 -2.91
CA ALA A 25 19.47 -1.37 -4.30
C ALA A 25 18.67 -0.36 -5.11
N GLN A 26 19.44 0.53 -5.73
CA GLN A 26 19.19 1.25 -6.98
C GLN A 26 17.71 1.54 -7.31
N ARG A 27 17.29 2.76 -6.99
CA ARG A 27 16.16 3.42 -7.63
C ARG A 27 16.49 3.66 -9.11
N SER A 28 16.24 2.67 -9.94
CA SER A 28 16.03 2.91 -11.35
C SER A 28 14.56 3.23 -11.53
N HIS A 29 14.27 4.51 -11.73
CA HIS A 29 12.99 4.96 -12.25
C HIS A 29 12.77 4.31 -13.62
N PRO A 30 11.67 3.62 -13.87
CA PRO A 30 11.18 3.41 -15.22
C PRO A 30 10.29 4.61 -15.59
N ALA A 31 10.93 5.74 -15.92
CA ALA A 31 10.33 6.71 -16.81
C ALA A 31 10.62 6.20 -18.21
N ASP A 32 9.64 5.59 -18.87
CA ASP A 32 9.47 5.53 -20.33
C ASP A 32 8.41 4.47 -20.71
N TRP A 33 7.14 4.81 -20.46
CA TRP A 33 6.01 4.08 -21.02
C TRP A 33 5.25 4.92 -22.05
N HIS A 34 5.96 5.75 -22.82
CA HIS A 34 5.36 6.44 -23.95
C HIS A 34 6.25 6.33 -25.18
N HIS A 35 5.66 5.78 -26.21
CA HIS A 35 5.98 5.70 -27.62
C HIS A 35 6.54 4.37 -28.14
N GLY A 36 5.68 3.71 -28.85
CA GLY A 36 6.03 2.59 -29.71
C GLY A 36 4.84 1.94 -30.37
N PHE A 37 3.97 2.74 -31.01
CA PHE A 37 3.11 2.19 -32.06
C PHE A 37 3.98 1.95 -33.28
N VAL A 38 4.50 0.76 -33.45
CA VAL A 38 4.96 0.28 -34.76
C VAL A 38 4.87 -1.25 -34.80
N ASN A 39 4.14 -1.70 -35.81
CA ASN A 39 4.06 -3.04 -36.37
C ASN A 39 3.30 -4.08 -35.54
N ALA A 40 2.08 -4.31 -36.00
CA ALA A 40 1.37 -5.56 -35.80
C ALA A 40 2.25 -6.72 -36.33
N ARG A 41 3.04 -7.29 -35.42
CA ARG A 41 3.60 -8.62 -35.58
C ARG A 41 2.47 -9.53 -35.11
N GLU A 42 2.07 -10.46 -35.97
CA GLU A 42 1.11 -11.48 -35.59
C GLU A 42 1.61 -12.14 -34.28
N PRO A 43 0.73 -12.38 -33.29
CA PRO A 43 1.14 -13.05 -32.06
C PRO A 43 1.64 -14.45 -32.48
N ASP A 44 2.92 -14.73 -32.24
CA ASP A 44 3.43 -16.10 -32.18
C ASP A 44 2.65 -16.79 -31.06
N ASP A 45 1.75 -17.70 -31.42
CA ASP A 45 0.89 -18.51 -30.53
C ASP A 45 1.67 -19.50 -29.64
N ASP A 46 2.95 -19.26 -29.39
CA ASP A 46 3.84 -20.15 -28.63
C ASP A 46 4.41 -19.47 -27.36
N GLU A 47 3.72 -18.45 -26.84
CA GLU A 47 4.01 -17.96 -25.47
C GLU A 47 3.48 -18.97 -24.46
N SER A 48 4.36 -19.86 -24.00
CA SER A 48 4.09 -20.69 -22.83
C SER A 48 3.53 -19.81 -21.70
N PRO A 49 2.42 -20.22 -21.06
CA PRO A 49 1.84 -19.43 -19.97
C PRO A 49 2.93 -19.18 -18.92
N VAL A 50 3.12 -17.91 -18.55
CA VAL A 50 4.09 -17.52 -17.51
C VAL A 50 3.72 -18.26 -16.23
N GLU A 51 4.56 -19.22 -15.86
CA GLU A 51 4.36 -20.03 -14.66
C GLU A 51 4.92 -19.23 -13.45
N TRP A 52 4.03 -18.77 -12.57
CA TRP A 52 4.41 -18.05 -11.35
C TRP A 52 5.15 -18.97 -10.39
N THR A 53 6.33 -18.56 -9.96
CA THR A 53 7.09 -19.27 -8.92
C THR A 53 6.55 -18.91 -7.52
N GLU A 54 6.89 -19.75 -6.53
CA GLU A 54 6.59 -19.42 -5.14
C GLU A 54 7.22 -18.09 -4.71
N GLU A 55 8.42 -17.79 -5.18
CA GLU A 55 9.13 -16.55 -4.91
C GLU A 55 8.39 -15.34 -5.47
N ASP A 56 7.89 -15.43 -6.70
CA ASP A 56 7.08 -14.37 -7.32
C ASP A 56 5.81 -14.08 -6.52
N ILE A 57 5.14 -15.14 -6.04
CA ILE A 57 3.93 -15.01 -5.23
C ILE A 57 4.24 -14.31 -3.89
N VAL A 58 5.31 -14.72 -3.21
CA VAL A 58 5.74 -14.10 -1.94
C VAL A 58 6.13 -12.64 -2.17
N PHE A 59 6.85 -12.35 -3.25
CA PHE A 59 7.24 -11.00 -3.62
C PHE A 59 6.03 -10.10 -3.88
N LEU A 60 5.00 -10.59 -4.57
CA LEU A 60 3.76 -9.81 -4.78
C LEU A 60 3.04 -9.50 -3.47
N HIS A 61 2.96 -10.44 -2.52
CA HIS A 61 2.40 -10.17 -1.20
C HIS A 61 3.21 -9.11 -0.45
N TRP A 62 4.54 -9.21 -0.50
CA TRP A 62 5.41 -8.21 0.10
C TRP A 62 5.24 -6.84 -0.55
N ARG A 63 5.11 -6.77 -1.88
CA ARG A 63 4.91 -5.52 -2.61
C ARG A 63 3.64 -4.79 -2.16
N LEU A 64 2.54 -5.52 -1.94
CA LEU A 64 1.32 -4.94 -1.38
C LEU A 64 1.52 -4.40 0.04
N LEU A 65 2.30 -5.07 0.87
CA LEU A 65 2.61 -4.57 2.22
C LEU A 65 3.52 -3.33 2.21
N GLN A 66 4.31 -3.10 1.16
CA GLN A 66 5.07 -1.86 1.00
C GLN A 66 4.15 -0.63 0.93
N GLU A 67 3.00 -0.74 0.26
CA GLU A 67 2.01 0.34 0.22
C GLU A 67 1.50 0.73 1.61
N VAL A 68 1.44 -0.23 2.55
CA VAL A 68 1.11 0.07 3.96
C VAL A 68 2.22 0.87 4.64
N SER A 69 3.47 0.60 4.34
CA SER A 69 4.61 1.40 4.84
C SER A 69 4.58 2.82 4.28
N ASP A 70 4.20 2.94 3.01
CA ASP A 70 4.13 4.21 2.29
C ASP A 70 2.99 5.11 2.79
N LEU A 71 2.05 4.58 3.59
CA LEU A 71 1.02 5.39 4.26
C LEU A 71 1.61 6.51 5.14
N SER A 72 2.78 6.30 5.72
CA SER A 72 3.46 7.28 6.57
C SER A 72 4.22 8.35 5.79
N ASP A 73 4.54 8.11 4.52
CA ASP A 73 5.29 9.03 3.66
C ASP A 73 4.36 10.15 3.15
N PRO A 74 4.60 11.42 3.48
CA PRO A 74 3.81 12.55 2.98
C PRO A 74 3.82 12.69 1.46
N GLU A 75 4.82 12.11 0.76
CA GLU A 75 4.94 12.18 -0.70
C GLU A 75 4.01 11.21 -1.42
N THR A 76 3.55 10.16 -0.73
CA THR A 76 2.58 9.23 -1.29
C THR A 76 1.27 9.95 -1.60
N PRO A 77 0.77 9.84 -2.85
CA PRO A 77 -0.46 10.50 -3.28
C PRO A 77 -1.67 10.12 -2.42
N LEU A 78 -2.59 11.08 -2.25
CA LEU A 78 -3.79 10.90 -1.42
C LEU A 78 -4.65 9.72 -1.90
N GLU A 79 -4.84 9.58 -3.21
CA GLU A 79 -5.58 8.49 -3.83
C GLU A 79 -4.98 7.12 -3.49
N THR A 80 -3.67 6.97 -3.59
CA THR A 80 -2.96 5.73 -3.24
C THR A 80 -3.16 5.39 -1.76
N LYS A 81 -3.04 6.37 -0.87
CA LYS A 81 -3.28 6.16 0.56
C LYS A 81 -4.71 5.71 0.85
N LEU A 82 -5.70 6.32 0.21
CA LEU A 82 -7.10 5.95 0.42
C LEU A 82 -7.41 4.54 -0.10
N ASP A 83 -6.82 4.14 -1.24
CA ASP A 83 -6.98 2.79 -1.78
C ASP A 83 -6.31 1.74 -0.87
N THR A 84 -5.11 2.02 -0.38
CA THR A 84 -4.42 1.16 0.59
C THR A 84 -5.21 1.04 1.88
N LEU A 85 -5.75 2.15 2.41
CA LEU A 85 -6.60 2.12 3.61
C LEU A 85 -7.89 1.32 3.37
N ARG A 86 -8.55 1.46 2.23
CA ARG A 86 -9.73 0.67 1.87
C ARG A 86 -9.42 -0.82 1.82
N TRP A 87 -8.26 -1.19 1.27
CA TRP A 87 -7.80 -2.57 1.24
C TRP A 87 -7.50 -3.11 2.65
N VAL A 88 -6.76 -2.37 3.48
CA VAL A 88 -6.42 -2.76 4.86
C VAL A 88 -7.67 -2.94 5.72
N PHE A 89 -8.66 -2.04 5.57
CA PHE A 89 -9.91 -2.04 6.35
C PHE A 89 -11.10 -2.69 5.64
N THR A 90 -10.84 -3.47 4.62
CA THR A 90 -11.86 -4.31 3.97
C THR A 90 -12.62 -5.17 5.00
N ASP A 91 -13.85 -5.58 4.66
CA ASP A 91 -14.68 -6.45 5.48
C ASP A 91 -13.93 -7.73 5.88
N ARG A 92 -14.03 -8.12 7.15
CA ARG A 92 -13.35 -9.29 7.74
C ARG A 92 -13.70 -10.60 7.05
N SER A 93 -14.86 -10.70 6.43
CA SER A 93 -15.27 -11.86 5.63
C SER A 93 -14.34 -12.13 4.44
N LYS A 94 -13.59 -11.10 4.00
CA LYS A 94 -12.63 -11.18 2.91
C LYS A 94 -11.19 -11.46 3.35
N ASP A 95 -10.92 -11.52 4.64
CA ASP A 95 -9.58 -11.74 5.18
C ASP A 95 -8.97 -13.10 4.78
N CYS A 96 -9.81 -14.09 4.42
CA CYS A 96 -9.35 -15.39 3.90
C CYS A 96 -9.05 -15.40 2.40
N GLN A 97 -9.36 -14.33 1.67
CA GLN A 97 -9.12 -14.27 0.23
C GLN A 97 -7.62 -14.16 -0.09
N PRO A 98 -7.17 -14.67 -1.26
CA PRO A 98 -5.83 -14.42 -1.76
C PRO A 98 -5.56 -12.91 -1.84
N PHE A 99 -4.34 -12.49 -1.50
CA PHE A 99 -3.92 -11.10 -1.51
C PHE A 99 -4.74 -10.15 -0.61
N SER A 100 -5.55 -10.69 0.34
CA SER A 100 -6.09 -9.88 1.42
C SER A 100 -4.97 -9.37 2.32
N PHE A 101 -5.22 -8.29 3.07
CA PHE A 101 -4.24 -7.75 4.02
C PHE A 101 -3.72 -8.81 4.99
N VAL A 102 -4.61 -9.63 5.55
CA VAL A 102 -4.27 -10.72 6.48
C VAL A 102 -3.46 -11.82 5.78
N SER A 103 -3.86 -12.19 4.55
CA SER A 103 -3.12 -13.16 3.74
C SER A 103 -1.70 -12.69 3.46
N CYS A 104 -1.52 -11.41 3.10
CA CYS A 104 -0.20 -10.82 2.85
C CYS A 104 0.67 -10.85 4.11
N LEU A 105 0.14 -10.46 5.27
CA LEU A 105 0.88 -10.51 6.54
C LEU A 105 1.34 -11.93 6.87
N ARG A 106 0.47 -12.93 6.66
CA ARG A 106 0.78 -14.34 6.91
C ARG A 106 1.86 -14.86 5.97
N VAL A 107 1.71 -14.64 4.67
CA VAL A 107 2.65 -15.13 3.67
C VAL A 107 4.03 -14.50 3.89
N VAL A 108 4.09 -13.17 4.00
CA VAL A 108 5.36 -12.46 4.15
C VAL A 108 6.01 -12.73 5.51
N GLY A 109 5.22 -12.85 6.58
CA GLY A 109 5.76 -13.10 7.92
C GLY A 109 6.28 -14.52 8.14
N CYS A 110 5.76 -15.51 7.40
CA CYS A 110 6.06 -16.93 7.62
C CYS A 110 6.87 -17.59 6.51
N SER A 111 6.96 -16.99 5.31
CA SER A 111 7.68 -17.60 4.20
C SER A 111 9.20 -17.46 4.36
N PRO A 112 9.96 -18.54 4.13
CA PRO A 112 11.43 -18.48 4.07
C PRO A 112 11.94 -17.71 2.83
N LEU A 113 11.09 -17.53 1.82
CA LEU A 113 11.41 -16.77 0.59
C LEU A 113 11.08 -15.27 0.75
N SER A 114 10.63 -14.86 1.94
CA SER A 114 10.30 -13.46 2.20
C SER A 114 11.54 -12.56 2.12
N PRO A 115 11.43 -11.37 1.48
CA PRO A 115 12.53 -10.40 1.44
C PRO A 115 12.82 -9.75 2.80
N ILE A 116 11.97 -10.00 3.81
CA ILE A 116 12.17 -9.54 5.19
C ILE A 116 12.53 -10.71 6.11
N ALA A 117 13.14 -10.40 7.25
CA ALA A 117 13.42 -11.41 8.25
C ALA A 117 12.13 -12.08 8.76
N TYR A 118 12.20 -13.38 9.02
CA TYR A 118 11.07 -14.13 9.58
C TYR A 118 10.54 -13.47 10.85
N CYS A 119 9.28 -13.11 10.85
CA CYS A 119 8.60 -12.49 12.01
C CYS A 119 7.41 -13.32 12.53
N GLY A 120 7.11 -14.44 11.90
CA GLY A 120 6.02 -15.33 12.29
C GLY A 120 4.63 -14.77 11.98
N LEU A 121 3.64 -15.27 12.70
CA LEU A 121 2.26 -14.80 12.57
C LEU A 121 2.10 -13.43 13.24
N VAL A 122 1.82 -12.44 12.44
CA VAL A 122 1.54 -11.07 12.91
C VAL A 122 0.04 -10.92 13.14
N ASP A 123 -0.35 -10.31 14.26
CA ASP A 123 -1.75 -9.99 14.52
C ASP A 123 -2.20 -8.82 13.64
N ALA A 124 -3.06 -9.13 12.68
CA ALA A 124 -3.58 -8.16 11.73
C ALA A 124 -4.41 -7.06 12.41
N GLU A 125 -5.13 -7.36 13.51
CA GLU A 125 -5.89 -6.36 14.22
C GLU A 125 -5.00 -5.39 14.97
N GLU A 126 -3.90 -5.85 15.55
CA GLU A 126 -2.92 -4.96 16.16
C GLU A 126 -2.31 -4.00 15.14
N VAL A 127 -2.00 -4.49 13.93
CA VAL A 127 -1.49 -3.63 12.84
C VAL A 127 -2.57 -2.63 12.40
N ARG A 128 -3.82 -3.06 12.19
CA ARG A 128 -4.95 -2.19 11.86
C ARG A 128 -5.16 -1.10 12.92
N ASP A 129 -5.06 -1.44 14.20
CA ASP A 129 -5.21 -0.48 15.29
C ASP A 129 -4.07 0.55 15.33
N ARG A 130 -2.85 0.13 15.01
CA ARG A 130 -1.72 1.03 14.85
C ARG A 130 -1.95 2.02 13.71
N ILE A 131 -2.39 1.53 12.56
CA ILE A 131 -2.75 2.36 11.41
C ILE A 131 -3.86 3.35 11.79
N ARG A 132 -4.95 2.90 12.44
CA ARG A 132 -6.05 3.78 12.88
C ARG A 132 -5.58 4.94 13.75
N ARG A 133 -4.65 4.68 14.66
CA ARG A 133 -4.10 5.74 15.53
C ARG A 133 -3.27 6.77 14.78
N SER A 134 -2.61 6.36 13.70
CA SER A 134 -1.65 7.20 12.96
C SER A 134 -2.22 7.83 11.71
N VAL A 135 -3.26 7.26 11.10
CA VAL A 135 -3.78 7.64 9.79
C VAL A 135 -4.16 9.11 9.69
N LYS A 136 -4.75 9.68 10.75
CA LYS A 136 -5.14 11.09 10.75
C LYS A 136 -3.93 12.03 10.59
N ALA A 137 -2.85 11.74 11.28
CA ALA A 137 -1.62 12.52 11.19
C ALA A 137 -0.95 12.36 9.81
N TRP A 138 -0.92 11.14 9.28
CA TRP A 138 -0.35 10.86 7.96
C TRP A 138 -1.13 11.56 6.83
N LEU A 139 -2.46 11.50 6.87
CA LEU A 139 -3.30 12.20 5.88
C LEU A 139 -3.16 13.71 6.00
N ALA A 140 -3.06 14.27 7.22
CA ALA A 140 -2.84 15.69 7.41
C ALA A 140 -1.50 16.14 6.80
N ALA A 141 -0.41 15.43 7.06
CA ALA A 141 0.90 15.71 6.49
C ALA A 141 0.90 15.64 4.94
N THR A 142 0.19 14.67 4.37
CA THR A 142 0.02 14.61 2.90
C THR A 142 -0.78 15.80 2.37
N LEU A 143 -1.88 16.15 3.04
CA LEU A 143 -2.76 17.25 2.63
C LEU A 143 -2.07 18.63 2.68
N GLU A 144 -1.04 18.83 3.50
CA GLU A 144 -0.25 20.07 3.51
C GLU A 144 0.42 20.37 2.17
N ARG A 145 0.65 19.33 1.34
CA ARG A 145 1.24 19.45 0.00
C ARG A 145 0.22 19.79 -1.09
N TYR A 146 -1.07 19.72 -0.76
CA TYR A 146 -2.16 20.00 -1.70
C TYR A 146 -2.63 21.45 -1.57
N PRO A 147 -3.16 22.04 -2.65
CA PRO A 147 -3.79 23.36 -2.60
C PRO A 147 -4.88 23.44 -1.54
N GLU A 148 -5.09 24.63 -0.98
CA GLU A 148 -6.03 24.85 0.13
C GLU A 148 -7.45 24.36 -0.18
N TRP A 149 -7.94 24.57 -1.39
CA TRP A 149 -9.27 24.09 -1.80
C TRP A 149 -9.43 22.58 -1.74
N VAL A 150 -8.33 21.81 -1.97
CA VAL A 150 -8.34 20.33 -1.82
C VAL A 150 -8.43 19.97 -0.34
N ARG A 151 -7.63 20.62 0.49
CA ARG A 151 -7.66 20.42 1.95
C ARG A 151 -9.04 20.71 2.52
N GLU A 152 -9.65 21.82 2.14
CA GLU A 152 -11.00 22.18 2.54
C GLU A 152 -12.05 21.15 2.05
N ALA A 153 -11.94 20.69 0.80
CA ALA A 153 -12.87 19.70 0.26
C ALA A 153 -12.81 18.37 1.03
N VAL A 154 -11.60 17.89 1.34
CA VAL A 154 -11.40 16.65 2.12
C VAL A 154 -11.94 16.79 3.54
N VAL A 155 -11.74 17.94 4.20
CA VAL A 155 -12.20 18.17 5.57
C VAL A 155 -13.72 18.36 5.64
N ARG A 156 -14.31 19.10 4.68
CA ARG A 156 -15.75 19.42 4.69
C ARG A 156 -16.62 18.28 4.20
N ASN A 157 -16.14 17.51 3.20
CA ASN A 157 -16.92 16.47 2.53
C ASN A 157 -16.09 15.22 2.24
N PRO A 158 -15.56 14.52 3.25
CA PRO A 158 -14.67 13.38 3.06
C PRO A 158 -15.33 12.26 2.24
N GLU A 159 -16.60 11.95 2.49
CA GLU A 159 -17.34 10.90 1.77
C GLU A 159 -17.50 11.22 0.27
N TRP A 160 -17.73 12.50 -0.06
CA TRP A 160 -17.82 12.93 -1.46
C TRP A 160 -16.47 12.80 -2.16
N VAL A 161 -15.37 13.18 -1.49
CA VAL A 161 -14.01 13.03 -2.03
C VAL A 161 -13.67 11.57 -2.25
N GLU A 162 -13.97 10.71 -1.28
CA GLU A 162 -13.76 9.27 -1.38
C GLU A 162 -14.54 8.67 -2.56
N ALA A 163 -15.84 8.97 -2.67
CA ALA A 163 -16.67 8.49 -3.77
C ALA A 163 -16.19 8.97 -5.15
N ARG A 164 -15.60 10.17 -5.21
CA ARG A 164 -15.06 10.72 -6.45
C ARG A 164 -13.74 10.06 -6.83
N LEU A 165 -12.85 9.87 -5.89
CA LEU A 165 -11.58 9.14 -6.09
C LEU A 165 -11.82 7.67 -6.44
N ALA A 166 -12.84 7.04 -5.88
CA ALA A 166 -13.22 5.68 -6.24
C ALA A 166 -13.66 5.54 -7.71
N ARG A 167 -14.22 6.61 -8.33
CA ARG A 167 -14.59 6.63 -9.74
C ARG A 167 -13.45 7.02 -10.67
N ASN A 168 -12.67 8.00 -10.26
CA ASN A 168 -11.52 8.50 -10.99
C ASN A 168 -10.40 8.86 -10.00
N PRO A 169 -9.42 7.97 -9.78
CA PRO A 169 -8.31 8.21 -8.87
C PRO A 169 -7.51 9.48 -9.20
N GLN A 170 -7.48 9.89 -10.47
CA GLN A 170 -6.74 11.06 -10.92
C GLN A 170 -7.54 12.38 -10.86
N CYS A 171 -8.79 12.34 -10.40
CA CYS A 171 -9.68 13.51 -10.48
C CYS A 171 -9.12 14.76 -9.75
N ILE A 172 -8.41 14.60 -8.64
CA ILE A 172 -7.79 15.71 -7.91
C ILE A 172 -6.62 16.28 -8.71
N ASN A 173 -5.74 15.41 -9.21
CA ASN A 173 -4.58 15.81 -10.01
C ASN A 173 -5.00 16.51 -11.32
N GLU A 174 -6.04 15.99 -11.99
CA GLU A 174 -6.62 16.62 -13.17
C GLU A 174 -7.17 18.02 -12.87
N GLN A 175 -7.89 18.18 -11.76
CA GLN A 175 -8.41 19.49 -11.35
C GLN A 175 -7.30 20.46 -10.96
N ILE A 176 -6.24 20.00 -10.31
CA ILE A 176 -5.08 20.83 -9.99
C ILE A 176 -4.45 21.33 -11.30
N ARG A 177 -4.18 20.42 -12.25
CA ARG A 177 -3.62 20.81 -13.56
C ARG A 177 -4.50 21.82 -14.29
N THR A 178 -5.81 21.56 -14.38
CA THR A 178 -6.76 22.46 -15.06
C THR A 178 -6.75 23.86 -14.45
N ARG A 179 -6.73 23.97 -13.11
CA ARG A 179 -6.71 25.27 -12.43
C ARG A 179 -5.37 25.98 -12.58
N THR A 180 -4.26 25.25 -12.59
CA THR A 180 -2.93 25.83 -12.83
C THR A 180 -2.86 26.41 -14.25
N PHE A 181 -3.29 25.66 -15.27
CA PHE A 181 -3.32 26.16 -16.64
C PHE A 181 -4.26 27.36 -16.86
N GLN A 182 -5.41 27.40 -16.15
CA GLN A 182 -6.32 28.54 -16.24
C GLN A 182 -5.74 29.79 -15.56
N GLY A 183 -4.94 29.62 -14.48
CA GLY A 183 -4.24 30.74 -13.82
C GLY A 183 -3.18 31.39 -14.70
N ASP A 184 -2.44 30.58 -15.47
CA ASP A 184 -1.36 31.07 -16.35
C ASP A 184 -1.88 31.79 -17.61
N LEU A 185 -3.16 31.58 -17.99
CA LEU A 185 -3.77 32.27 -19.16
C LEU A 185 -4.15 33.73 -18.86
N PHE A 186 -4.13 34.14 -17.59
CA PHE A 186 -4.50 35.50 -17.16
C PHE A 186 -3.39 36.24 -16.39
N ALA A 187 -2.18 35.68 -16.38
CA ALA A 187 -0.97 36.32 -15.86
C ALA A 187 -0.15 36.93 -16.97
#